data_4af5e01b1b0b37e423ea985ce781d371
#
_entry.id   4af5e01b1b0b37e423ea985ce781d371
#
_cell.length_a   1.000
_cell.length_b   1.000
_cell.length_c   1.000
_cell.angle_alpha   90.00
_cell.angle_beta   90.00
_cell.angle_gamma   90.00
#
_symmetry.space_group_name_H-M   'P 1'
#
loop_
_entity.id
_entity.type
_entity.pdbx_description
1 polymer ?
#
loop_
_entity_poly.entity_id
_entity_poly.type
_entity_poly.pdbx_seq_one_letter_code
_entity_poly.pdbx_strand_id
1 'polypeptide(L)'
;AVVEELLDNELRTYKKLYLKDRNIQYVLLVGSYVHDIEQYMQKNGIGREIDRETFLKFYENHVRKGERELAQELGVSNENGALLIPAMVIYKRFLEETGAEKVIILGTDLSDGMAYDHGVKKGILKPEHNFENDIIEAARNIAKRYHTNRNHTIVMEQLALTIFDKLKNVHGLGRRERLLLQIAVLL
;
A
#
# COMPACT_ATOMS: atom_id res chain seq x y z
N ALA A 1 20.86 -10.47 -7.26
CA ALA A 1 21.98 -9.76 -6.60
C ALA A 1 21.75 -8.25 -6.54
N VAL A 2 21.79 -7.50 -7.67
CA VAL A 2 21.68 -6.02 -7.65
C VAL A 2 20.35 -5.53 -7.10
N VAL A 3 19.23 -6.13 -7.52
CA VAL A 3 17.89 -5.78 -7.04
C VAL A 3 17.74 -6.06 -5.54
N GLU A 4 18.29 -7.15 -5.08
CA GLU A 4 18.24 -7.51 -3.66
C GLU A 4 19.05 -6.53 -2.80
N GLU A 5 20.23 -6.12 -3.25
CA GLU A 5 21.08 -5.16 -2.52
C GLU A 5 20.44 -3.77 -2.39
N LEU A 6 19.82 -3.29 -3.48
CA LEU A 6 19.06 -2.03 -3.46
C LEU A 6 17.88 -2.11 -2.49
N LEU A 7 17.14 -3.21 -2.54
CA LEU A 7 15.99 -3.42 -1.66
C LEU A 7 16.37 -3.52 -0.19
N ASP A 8 17.50 -4.14 0.14
CA ASP A 8 17.93 -4.33 1.52
C ASP A 8 18.10 -3.01 2.27
N ASN A 9 18.69 -2.00 1.65
CA ASN A 9 18.88 -0.69 2.26
C ASN A 9 17.55 0.03 2.48
N GLU A 10 16.68 0.00 1.47
CA GLU A 10 15.35 0.63 1.55
C GLU A 10 14.46 -0.07 2.58
N LEU A 11 14.44 -1.39 2.59
CA LEU A 11 13.64 -2.16 3.53
C LEU A 11 14.11 -2.02 4.98
N ARG A 12 15.42 -1.97 5.23
CA ARG A 12 15.96 -1.70 6.57
C ARG A 12 15.56 -0.30 7.06
N THR A 13 15.61 0.69 6.19
CA THR A 13 15.17 2.04 6.49
C THR A 13 13.67 2.06 6.77
N TYR A 14 12.87 1.42 5.93
CA TYR A 14 11.43 1.27 6.12
C TYR A 14 11.09 0.60 7.45
N LYS A 15 11.77 -0.51 7.78
CA LYS A 15 11.59 -1.23 9.04
C LYS A 15 11.87 -0.34 10.24
N LYS A 16 12.99 0.39 10.24
CA LYS A 16 13.34 1.33 11.31
C LYS A 16 12.32 2.45 11.51
N LEU A 17 11.81 3.01 10.40
CA LEU A 17 10.95 4.18 10.45
C LEU A 17 9.49 3.83 10.73
N TYR A 18 8.99 2.76 10.13
CA TYR A 18 7.55 2.48 10.09
C TYR A 18 7.13 1.22 10.83
N LEU A 19 7.91 0.15 10.79
CA LEU A 19 7.55 -1.10 11.47
C LEU A 19 8.02 -1.10 12.92
N LYS A 20 9.23 -0.61 13.19
CA LYS A 20 9.85 -0.65 14.53
C LYS A 20 9.76 -2.06 15.14
N ASP A 21 9.18 -2.15 16.34
CA ASP A 21 9.01 -3.41 17.08
C ASP A 21 7.59 -4.00 16.89
N ARG A 22 6.87 -3.59 15.84
CA ARG A 22 5.54 -4.13 15.55
C ARG A 22 5.63 -5.58 15.10
N ASN A 23 4.80 -6.43 15.66
CA ASN A 23 4.60 -7.79 15.17
C ASN A 23 3.66 -7.76 13.96
N ILE A 24 4.18 -8.06 12.78
CA ILE A 24 3.42 -8.09 11.53
C ILE A 24 2.99 -9.54 11.28
N GLN A 25 1.71 -9.80 11.36
CA GLN A 25 1.16 -11.13 11.15
C GLN A 25 0.88 -11.43 9.66
N TYR A 26 0.49 -10.40 8.91
CA TYR A 26 0.06 -10.52 7.51
C TYR A 26 0.79 -9.57 6.61
N VAL A 27 1.16 -10.04 5.42
CA VAL A 27 1.54 -9.22 4.27
C VAL A 27 0.46 -9.34 3.21
N LEU A 28 -0.10 -8.22 2.79
CA LEU A 28 -1.07 -8.17 1.71
C LEU A 28 -0.37 -7.77 0.42
N LEU A 29 -0.50 -8.60 -0.61
CA LEU A 29 0.04 -8.34 -1.94
C LEU A 29 -1.07 -7.82 -2.85
N VAL A 30 -0.80 -6.69 -3.52
CA VAL A 30 -1.73 -6.01 -4.44
C VAL A 30 -0.96 -5.59 -5.69
N GLY A 31 -1.60 -5.69 -6.85
CA GLY A 31 -1.03 -5.25 -8.13
C GLY A 31 -1.20 -6.27 -9.25
N SER A 32 -0.93 -5.86 -10.49
CA SER A 32 -1.16 -6.66 -11.69
C SER A 32 -0.41 -8.00 -11.66
N TYR A 33 0.86 -8.00 -11.25
CA TYR A 33 1.64 -9.25 -11.14
C TYR A 33 1.14 -10.17 -10.02
N VAL A 34 0.53 -9.59 -8.99
CA VAL A 34 -0.11 -10.35 -7.90
C VAL A 34 -1.34 -11.08 -8.41
N HIS A 35 -2.10 -10.45 -9.31
CA HIS A 35 -3.25 -11.07 -9.96
C HIS A 35 -2.85 -12.31 -10.76
N ASP A 36 -1.75 -12.24 -11.52
CA ASP A 36 -1.22 -13.38 -12.29
C ASP A 36 -0.83 -14.54 -11.35
N ILE A 37 -0.16 -14.24 -10.24
CA ILE A 37 0.19 -15.23 -9.21
C ILE A 37 -1.07 -15.82 -8.56
N GLU A 38 -2.06 -15.00 -8.25
CA GLU A 38 -3.33 -15.43 -7.67
C GLU A 38 -4.05 -16.42 -8.59
N GLN A 39 -4.17 -16.09 -9.87
CA GLN A 39 -4.80 -16.97 -10.85
C GLN A 39 -4.11 -18.32 -10.95
N TYR A 40 -2.77 -18.33 -10.97
CA TYR A 40 -2.00 -19.57 -10.98
C TYR A 40 -2.27 -20.40 -9.70
N MET A 41 -2.23 -19.78 -8.54
CA MET A 41 -2.47 -20.46 -7.27
C MET A 41 -3.87 -21.05 -7.19
N GLN A 42 -4.89 -20.31 -7.61
CA GLN A 42 -6.28 -20.79 -7.65
C GLN A 42 -6.44 -22.01 -8.58
N LYS A 43 -5.82 -21.97 -9.77
CA LYS A 43 -5.84 -23.12 -10.72
C LYS A 43 -5.21 -24.37 -10.11
N ASN A 44 -4.27 -24.20 -9.17
CA ASN A 44 -3.62 -25.30 -8.47
C ASN A 44 -4.26 -25.61 -7.10
N GLY A 45 -5.46 -25.10 -6.82
CA GLY A 45 -6.20 -25.39 -5.59
C GLY A 45 -5.66 -24.68 -4.35
N ILE A 46 -4.81 -23.65 -4.51
CA ILE A 46 -4.23 -22.84 -3.43
C ILE A 46 -5.11 -21.60 -3.24
N GLY A 47 -5.54 -21.35 -2.02
CA GLY A 47 -6.38 -20.20 -1.67
C GLY A 47 -5.62 -18.88 -1.68
N ARG A 48 -6.35 -17.78 -1.44
CA ARG A 48 -5.78 -16.42 -1.38
C ARG A 48 -4.98 -16.15 -0.11
N GLU A 49 -5.32 -16.78 0.98
CA GLU A 49 -4.55 -16.73 2.24
C GLU A 49 -3.67 -17.96 2.31
N ILE A 50 -2.37 -17.74 2.30
CA ILE A 50 -1.35 -18.79 2.36
C ILE A 50 -0.37 -18.51 3.49
N ASP A 51 0.26 -19.55 4.00
CA ASP A 51 1.36 -19.41 4.93
C ASP A 51 2.66 -18.98 4.20
N ARG A 52 3.59 -18.44 4.98
CA ARG A 52 4.91 -18.01 4.52
C ARG A 52 5.64 -19.14 3.78
N GLU A 53 5.57 -20.36 4.27
CA GLU A 53 6.28 -21.50 3.69
C GLU A 53 5.78 -21.83 2.29
N THR A 54 4.46 -21.82 2.10
CA THR A 54 3.83 -22.01 0.79
C THR A 54 4.26 -20.97 -0.21
N PHE A 55 4.33 -19.67 0.20
CA PHE A 55 4.82 -18.62 -0.68
C PHE A 55 6.32 -18.80 -1.01
N LEU A 56 7.16 -19.15 -0.06
CA LEU A 56 8.58 -19.36 -0.28
C LEU A 56 8.83 -20.56 -1.21
N LYS A 57 8.08 -21.66 -1.05
CA LYS A 57 8.12 -22.80 -2.00
C LYS A 57 7.72 -22.37 -3.42
N PHE A 58 6.65 -21.58 -3.53
CA PHE A 58 6.27 -21.01 -4.83
C PHE A 58 7.41 -20.20 -5.43
N TYR A 59 8.01 -19.29 -4.67
CA TYR A 59 9.16 -18.49 -5.10
C TYR A 59 10.34 -19.38 -5.58
N GLU A 60 10.76 -20.34 -4.77
CA GLU A 60 11.90 -21.22 -5.09
C GLU A 60 11.67 -22.05 -6.36
N ASN A 61 10.45 -22.49 -6.58
CA ASN A 61 10.09 -23.28 -7.76
C ASN A 61 10.06 -22.47 -9.05
N HIS A 62 9.90 -21.12 -8.96
CA HIS A 62 9.71 -20.29 -10.14
C HIS A 62 10.85 -19.31 -10.42
N VAL A 63 11.59 -18.86 -9.39
CA VAL A 63 12.64 -17.83 -9.54
C VAL A 63 13.79 -18.24 -10.45
N ARG A 64 14.03 -19.54 -10.64
CA ARG A 64 15.11 -20.07 -11.48
C ARG A 64 14.67 -20.40 -12.90
N LYS A 65 13.38 -20.31 -13.18
CA LYS A 65 12.83 -20.57 -14.53
C LYS A 65 13.17 -19.43 -15.46
N GLY A 66 13.31 -19.77 -16.76
CA GLY A 66 13.44 -18.75 -17.79
C GLY A 66 12.15 -17.96 -17.96
N GLU A 67 12.25 -16.72 -18.42
CA GLU A 67 11.09 -15.81 -18.60
C GLU A 67 9.96 -16.44 -19.42
N ARG A 68 10.30 -17.15 -20.51
CA ARG A 68 9.31 -17.82 -21.37
C ARG A 68 8.63 -19.00 -20.68
N GLU A 69 9.39 -19.80 -19.95
CA GLU A 69 8.87 -20.94 -19.20
C GLU A 69 7.91 -20.47 -18.12
N LEU A 70 8.31 -19.43 -17.39
CA LEU A 70 7.49 -18.79 -16.36
C LEU A 70 6.19 -18.23 -16.95
N ALA A 71 6.29 -17.52 -18.08
CA ALA A 71 5.14 -16.96 -18.77
C ALA A 71 4.14 -18.05 -19.22
N GLN A 72 4.63 -19.14 -19.77
CA GLN A 72 3.78 -20.28 -20.18
C GLN A 72 3.09 -20.93 -18.98
N GLU A 73 3.81 -21.15 -17.90
CA GLU A 73 3.29 -21.84 -16.72
C GLU A 73 2.23 -21.01 -16.00
N LEU A 74 2.45 -19.70 -15.84
CA LEU A 74 1.49 -18.81 -15.24
C LEU A 74 0.36 -18.38 -16.19
N GLY A 75 0.53 -18.63 -17.50
CA GLY A 75 -0.46 -18.26 -18.52
C GLY A 75 -0.49 -16.76 -18.83
N VAL A 76 0.66 -16.09 -18.73
CA VAL A 76 0.81 -14.64 -18.95
C VAL A 76 1.63 -14.35 -20.21
N SER A 77 1.70 -13.07 -20.63
CA SER A 77 2.56 -12.65 -21.72
C SER A 77 4.05 -12.80 -21.36
N ASN A 78 4.94 -12.93 -22.37
CA ASN A 78 6.37 -12.99 -22.12
C ASN A 78 6.92 -11.73 -21.43
N GLU A 79 6.34 -10.57 -21.73
CA GLU A 79 6.70 -9.31 -21.08
C GLU A 79 6.35 -9.33 -19.59
N ASN A 80 5.18 -9.83 -19.22
CA ASN A 80 4.79 -10.01 -17.83
C ASN A 80 5.66 -11.07 -17.14
N GLY A 81 6.00 -12.17 -17.82
CA GLY A 81 6.91 -13.20 -17.32
C GLY A 81 8.25 -12.63 -16.86
N ALA A 82 8.84 -11.72 -17.65
CA ALA A 82 10.09 -11.05 -17.32
C ALA A 82 10.02 -10.19 -16.05
N LEU A 83 8.87 -9.56 -15.81
CA LEU A 83 8.65 -8.67 -14.66
C LEU A 83 8.18 -9.40 -13.39
N LEU A 84 7.65 -10.60 -13.53
CA LEU A 84 7.24 -11.44 -12.40
C LEU A 84 8.40 -11.83 -11.49
N ILE A 85 9.59 -12.11 -12.05
CA ILE A 85 10.76 -12.48 -11.25
C ILE A 85 11.19 -11.36 -10.30
N PRO A 86 11.42 -10.12 -10.76
CA PRO A 86 11.69 -9.00 -9.86
C PRO A 86 10.58 -8.79 -8.82
N ALA A 87 9.31 -8.89 -9.22
CA ALA A 87 8.19 -8.74 -8.30
C ALA A 87 8.21 -9.81 -7.19
N MET A 88 8.42 -11.08 -7.54
CA MET A 88 8.53 -12.16 -6.57
C MET A 88 9.74 -11.96 -5.61
N VAL A 89 10.86 -11.44 -6.10
CA VAL A 89 12.02 -11.09 -5.26
C VAL A 89 11.63 -10.02 -4.24
N ILE A 90 10.94 -8.98 -4.67
CA ILE A 90 10.46 -7.90 -3.80
C ILE A 90 9.53 -8.48 -2.71
N TYR A 91 8.54 -9.28 -3.08
CA TYR A 91 7.58 -9.86 -2.14
C TYR A 91 8.25 -10.76 -1.13
N LYS A 92 9.18 -11.61 -1.58
CA LYS A 92 9.99 -12.45 -0.69
C LYS A 92 10.74 -11.63 0.33
N ARG A 93 11.43 -10.56 -0.11
CA ARG A 93 12.22 -9.70 0.81
C ARG A 93 11.34 -9.00 1.83
N PHE A 94 10.18 -8.47 1.42
CA PHE A 94 9.21 -7.92 2.37
C PHE A 94 8.74 -8.93 3.40
N LEU A 95 8.47 -10.16 2.96
CA LEU A 95 8.04 -11.24 3.85
C LEU A 95 9.15 -11.63 4.84
N GLU A 96 10.40 -11.66 4.41
CA GLU A 96 11.56 -11.94 5.27
C GLU A 96 11.79 -10.82 6.29
N GLU A 97 11.78 -9.56 5.86
CA GLU A 97 12.06 -8.42 6.73
C GLU A 97 10.92 -8.12 7.72
N THR A 98 9.68 -8.36 7.35
CA THR A 98 8.53 -8.19 8.26
C THR A 98 8.39 -9.32 9.26
N GLY A 99 8.89 -10.51 8.91
CA GLY A 99 8.70 -11.72 9.72
C GLY A 99 7.26 -12.25 9.70
N ALA A 100 6.41 -11.75 8.80
CA ALA A 100 5.01 -12.14 8.72
C ALA A 100 4.85 -13.65 8.46
N GLU A 101 3.88 -14.24 9.11
CA GLU A 101 3.59 -15.68 9.01
C GLU A 101 2.66 -16.02 7.84
N LYS A 102 1.85 -15.04 7.42
CA LYS A 102 0.83 -15.23 6.39
C LYS A 102 0.92 -14.18 5.29
N VAL A 103 0.54 -14.61 4.09
CA VAL A 103 0.46 -13.78 2.90
C VAL A 103 -0.97 -13.83 2.38
N ILE A 104 -1.56 -12.66 2.14
CA ILE A 104 -2.85 -12.55 1.47
C ILE A 104 -2.60 -12.01 0.06
N ILE A 105 -2.98 -12.79 -0.93
CA ILE A 105 -2.83 -12.46 -2.34
C ILE A 105 -4.16 -11.92 -2.84
N LEU A 106 -4.22 -10.61 -3.05
CA LEU A 106 -5.43 -9.93 -3.52
C LEU A 106 -5.40 -9.84 -5.05
N GLY A 107 -6.43 -10.37 -5.69
CA GLY A 107 -6.60 -10.30 -7.14
C GLY A 107 -7.10 -8.92 -7.61
N THR A 108 -6.68 -7.84 -6.97
CA THR A 108 -7.03 -6.47 -7.30
C THR A 108 -5.80 -5.68 -7.74
N ASP A 109 -6.01 -4.73 -8.66
CA ASP A 109 -4.95 -3.88 -9.18
C ASP A 109 -5.33 -2.39 -9.17
N LEU A 110 -4.49 -1.57 -9.79
CA LEU A 110 -4.72 -0.13 -9.93
C LEU A 110 -6.00 0.19 -10.69
N SER A 111 -6.37 -0.63 -11.69
CA SER A 111 -7.57 -0.42 -12.50
C SER A 111 -8.83 -0.54 -11.66
N ASP A 112 -8.88 -1.51 -10.75
CA ASP A 112 -9.99 -1.69 -9.81
C ASP A 112 -10.12 -0.47 -8.88
N GLY A 113 -8.99 0.03 -8.38
CA GLY A 113 -8.95 1.25 -7.57
C GLY A 113 -9.45 2.48 -8.32
N MET A 114 -9.06 2.64 -9.58
CA MET A 114 -9.53 3.72 -10.45
C MET A 114 -11.02 3.61 -10.75
N ALA A 115 -11.53 2.41 -11.02
CA ALA A 115 -12.95 2.16 -11.24
C ALA A 115 -13.77 2.46 -9.98
N TYR A 116 -13.29 2.04 -8.81
CA TYR A 116 -13.91 2.37 -7.53
C TYR A 116 -13.97 3.88 -7.27
N ASP A 117 -12.85 4.58 -7.42
CA ASP A 117 -12.78 6.05 -7.24
C ASP A 117 -13.74 6.78 -8.20
N HIS A 118 -13.79 6.35 -9.46
CA HIS A 118 -14.75 6.90 -10.42
C HIS A 118 -16.20 6.65 -9.99
N GLY A 119 -16.54 5.45 -9.53
CA GLY A 119 -17.86 5.10 -9.02
C GLY A 119 -18.29 5.96 -7.83
N VAL A 120 -17.36 6.21 -6.90
CA VAL A 120 -17.58 7.10 -5.75
C VAL A 120 -17.80 8.55 -6.21
N LYS A 121 -16.95 9.08 -7.11
CA LYS A 121 -17.08 10.45 -7.65
C LYS A 121 -18.38 10.68 -8.40
N LYS A 122 -18.92 9.64 -9.05
CA LYS A 122 -20.22 9.68 -9.75
C LYS A 122 -21.42 9.45 -8.83
N GLY A 123 -21.19 9.16 -7.55
CA GLY A 123 -22.27 8.84 -6.60
C GLY A 123 -22.93 7.47 -6.82
N ILE A 124 -22.31 6.60 -7.63
CA ILE A 124 -22.77 5.23 -7.88
C ILE A 124 -22.42 4.34 -6.68
N LEU A 125 -21.26 4.58 -6.08
CA LEU A 125 -20.78 3.87 -4.90
C LEU A 125 -20.71 4.82 -3.71
N LYS A 126 -21.01 4.31 -2.52
CA LYS A 126 -20.75 5.01 -1.26
C LYS A 126 -19.40 4.56 -0.74
N PRO A 127 -18.48 5.50 -0.41
CA PRO A 127 -17.21 5.12 0.18
C PRO A 127 -17.47 4.52 1.56
N GLU A 128 -16.95 3.32 1.80
CA GLU A 128 -16.99 2.66 3.12
C GLU A 128 -15.89 3.21 4.03
N HIS A 129 -14.87 3.82 3.45
CA HIS A 129 -13.70 4.36 4.14
C HIS A 129 -13.52 5.85 3.86
N ASN A 130 -13.13 6.61 4.90
CA ASN A 130 -12.84 8.05 4.76
C ASN A 130 -11.34 8.28 4.59
N PHE A 131 -10.86 8.30 3.35
CA PHE A 131 -9.45 8.54 3.02
C PHE A 131 -8.92 9.91 3.50
N GLU A 132 -9.77 10.92 3.73
CA GLU A 132 -9.32 12.19 4.28
C GLU A 132 -8.82 12.03 5.73
N ASN A 133 -9.44 11.15 6.50
CA ASN A 133 -8.96 10.85 7.84
C ASN A 133 -7.57 10.20 7.81
N ASP A 134 -7.29 9.35 6.83
CA ASP A 134 -5.95 8.75 6.69
C ASP A 134 -4.89 9.80 6.38
N ILE A 135 -5.22 10.76 5.52
CA ILE A 135 -4.33 11.87 5.18
C ILE A 135 -4.05 12.71 6.42
N ILE A 136 -5.08 13.01 7.23
CA ILE A 136 -4.95 13.77 8.48
C ILE A 136 -4.08 13.00 9.49
N GLU A 137 -4.32 11.70 9.65
CA GLU A 137 -3.49 10.86 10.55
C GLU A 137 -2.04 10.74 10.05
N ALA A 138 -1.82 10.65 8.74
CA ALA A 138 -0.47 10.69 8.17
C ALA A 138 0.24 12.02 8.49
N ALA A 139 -0.45 13.16 8.34
CA ALA A 139 0.08 14.47 8.70
C ALA A 139 0.42 14.55 10.21
N ARG A 140 -0.46 14.04 11.08
CA ARG A 140 -0.20 13.98 12.54
C ARG A 140 1.02 13.10 12.86
N ASN A 141 1.21 11.99 12.16
CA ASN A 141 2.37 11.14 12.35
C ASN A 141 3.67 11.82 11.89
N ILE A 142 3.64 12.61 10.81
CA ILE A 142 4.75 13.43 10.37
C ILE A 142 5.07 14.49 11.44
N ALA A 143 4.07 15.26 11.88
CA ALA A 143 4.21 16.27 12.92
C ALA A 143 4.85 15.70 14.22
N LYS A 144 4.39 14.52 14.64
CA LYS A 144 4.97 13.81 15.80
C LYS A 144 6.44 13.46 15.60
N ARG A 145 6.85 13.10 14.38
CA ARG A 145 8.26 12.79 14.07
C ARG A 145 9.15 14.02 14.19
N TYR A 146 8.64 15.18 13.82
CA TYR A 146 9.36 16.46 13.92
C TYR A 146 9.17 17.18 15.26
N HIS A 147 8.60 16.48 16.27
CA HIS A 147 8.45 17.00 17.62
C HIS A 147 7.65 18.31 17.72
N THR A 148 6.65 18.51 16.89
CA THR A 148 5.78 19.68 16.98
C THR A 148 5.05 19.70 18.35
N ASN A 149 4.78 20.91 18.86
CA ASN A 149 4.07 21.06 20.13
C ASN A 149 2.60 20.66 19.96
N ARG A 150 2.26 19.46 20.42
CA ARG A 150 0.92 18.86 20.28
C ARG A 150 -0.21 19.76 20.76
N ASN A 151 -0.05 20.39 21.93
CA ASN A 151 -1.11 21.23 22.53
C ASN A 151 -1.34 22.48 21.68
N HIS A 152 -0.26 23.11 21.21
CA HIS A 152 -0.34 24.25 20.32
C HIS A 152 -1.00 23.88 18.99
N THR A 153 -0.60 22.78 18.38
CA THR A 153 -1.15 22.30 17.10
C THR A 153 -2.66 22.02 17.19
N ILE A 154 -3.14 21.40 18.28
CA ILE A 154 -4.58 21.15 18.48
C ILE A 154 -5.38 22.45 18.51
N VAL A 155 -4.89 23.44 19.26
CA VAL A 155 -5.58 24.73 19.37
C VAL A 155 -5.57 25.46 18.02
N MET A 156 -4.44 25.46 17.32
CA MET A 156 -4.31 26.08 16.00
C MET A 156 -5.20 25.40 14.95
N GLU A 157 -5.28 24.07 14.96
CA GLU A 157 -6.17 23.30 14.08
C GLU A 157 -7.64 23.72 14.30
N GLN A 158 -8.09 23.76 15.56
CA GLN A 158 -9.47 24.16 15.90
C GLN A 158 -9.77 25.59 15.48
N LEU A 159 -8.87 26.53 15.75
CA LEU A 159 -9.04 27.93 15.38
C LEU A 159 -9.09 28.13 13.86
N ALA A 160 -8.12 27.55 13.15
CA ALA A 160 -8.03 27.67 11.70
C ALA A 160 -9.29 27.10 11.01
N LEU A 161 -9.72 25.90 11.40
CA LEU A 161 -10.91 25.29 10.83
C LEU A 161 -12.19 26.06 11.19
N THR A 162 -12.27 26.58 12.42
CA THR A 162 -13.43 27.40 12.83
C THR A 162 -13.51 28.70 12.01
N ILE A 163 -12.38 29.38 11.81
CA ILE A 163 -12.32 30.59 10.99
C ILE A 163 -12.70 30.27 9.55
N PHE A 164 -12.12 29.20 8.98
CA PHE A 164 -12.41 28.77 7.63
C PHE A 164 -13.91 28.49 7.44
N ASP A 165 -14.49 27.70 8.32
CA ASP A 165 -15.91 27.29 8.21
C ASP A 165 -16.86 28.48 8.39
N LYS A 166 -16.55 29.45 9.28
CA LYS A 166 -17.33 30.68 9.48
C LYS A 166 -17.26 31.66 8.31
N LEU A 167 -16.11 31.71 7.65
CA LEU A 167 -15.87 32.60 6.50
C LEU A 167 -16.18 31.97 5.15
N LYS A 168 -16.82 30.81 5.12
CA LYS A 168 -17.12 30.07 3.90
C LYS A 168 -17.84 30.91 2.83
N ASN A 169 -18.78 31.76 3.26
CA ASN A 169 -19.52 32.63 2.36
C ASN A 169 -18.66 33.79 1.80
N VAL A 170 -17.52 34.09 2.43
CA VAL A 170 -16.60 35.17 2.01
C VAL A 170 -15.58 34.65 1.02
N HIS A 171 -14.93 33.53 1.35
CA HIS A 171 -13.86 32.99 0.51
C HIS A 171 -14.33 32.01 -0.57
N GLY A 172 -15.53 31.43 -0.44
CA GLY A 172 -16.09 30.49 -1.43
C GLY A 172 -15.31 29.18 -1.64
N LEU A 173 -14.31 28.89 -0.78
CA LEU A 173 -13.47 27.71 -0.87
C LEU A 173 -14.21 26.46 -0.42
N GLY A 174 -13.77 25.27 -0.94
CA GLY A 174 -14.45 24.01 -0.73
C GLY A 174 -13.74 23.07 0.27
N ARG A 175 -14.15 21.81 0.20
CA ARG A 175 -13.65 20.74 1.10
C ARG A 175 -12.16 20.46 0.91
N ARG A 176 -11.66 20.57 -0.32
CA ARG A 176 -10.25 20.33 -0.63
C ARG A 176 -9.34 21.36 0.05
N GLU A 177 -9.70 22.65 -0.05
CA GLU A 177 -8.94 23.74 0.55
C GLU A 177 -8.99 23.68 2.08
N ARG A 178 -10.13 23.25 2.64
CA ARG A 178 -10.25 22.98 4.06
C ARG A 178 -9.30 21.89 4.54
N LEU A 179 -9.20 20.79 3.80
CA LEU A 179 -8.26 19.70 4.10
C LEU A 179 -6.80 20.18 3.98
N LEU A 180 -6.47 20.95 2.95
CA LEU A 180 -5.12 21.51 2.78
C LEU A 180 -4.75 22.45 3.93
N LEU A 181 -5.68 23.30 4.38
CA LEU A 181 -5.48 24.15 5.57
C LEU A 181 -5.22 23.31 6.80
N GLN A 182 -6.01 22.27 7.02
CA GLN A 182 -5.85 21.37 8.16
C GLN A 182 -4.47 20.71 8.18
N ILE A 183 -4.02 20.20 7.03
CA ILE A 183 -2.68 19.61 6.88
C ILE A 183 -1.59 20.64 7.18
N ALA A 184 -1.71 21.84 6.61
CA ALA A 184 -0.71 22.90 6.78
C ALA A 184 -0.56 23.34 8.26
N VAL A 185 -1.65 23.29 9.02
CA VAL A 185 -1.63 23.63 10.47
C VAL A 185 -1.04 22.48 11.31
N LEU A 186 -1.18 21.23 10.85
CA LEU A 186 -0.66 20.06 11.56
C LEU A 186 0.86 19.91 11.39
N LEU A 187 1.43 20.34 10.26
CA LEU A 187 2.86 20.21 9.94
C LEU A 187 3.69 21.40 10.40
#